data_ea5539e29f9d7991e28e7fafaf1388eb
#
_entry.id   ea5539e29f9d7991e28e7fafaf1388eb
#
_cell.length_a   1.000
_cell.length_b   1.000
_cell.length_c   1.000
_cell.angle_alpha   90.00
_cell.angle_beta   90.00
_cell.angle_gamma   90.00
#
_symmetry.space_group_name_H-M   'P 1'
#
loop_
_entity.id
_entity.type
_entity.pdbx_description
1 polymer ?
#
loop_
_entity_poly.entity_id
_entity_poly.type
_entity_poly.pdbx_seq_one_letter_code
_entity_poly.pdbx_strand_id
1 'polypeptide(L)'
;MKNKYTKIVLMISAALICQSVNAQTTSDFESFNLTAGSYLNGSSQPGGMTFTDGNAEFPNFYDPSFQYWLSGWAISNIQDSTTAGFTNMYAAAAYSGVNGSATYAIGQQNAIVSLTGAATGKVISGFYITNSTYSYISMRDGDTYAKKFGGPTGNDPDYFKLTIRNWYNGALTNDSVEFYLADYRFNDNSLDYIVTNWQWVDLTSLGNSDSILFTLSSTDVGSFGINTPLFYCIDNFTTADSPVSVADIKSSARNIYVYPNPAQNEIFIGGIAEKSMVIISDISGRVILQSNIEQGTKINISTLPAGMYIVSLVSRDGKQTVQLIKK
;
A
#
# COMPACT_ATOMS: atom_id res chain seq x y z
N MET A 1 41.20 30.73 52.65
CA MET A 1 39.92 30.72 51.91
C MET A 1 40.07 29.71 50.77
N LYS A 2 39.41 28.54 50.90
CA LYS A 2 39.46 27.47 49.88
C LYS A 2 38.12 27.45 49.16
N ASN A 3 38.09 27.86 47.90
CA ASN A 3 36.90 27.75 47.05
C ASN A 3 36.72 26.30 46.58
N LYS A 4 35.60 25.69 46.97
CA LYS A 4 35.16 24.41 46.48
C LYS A 4 34.27 24.67 45.25
N TYR A 5 34.72 24.32 44.05
CA TYR A 5 33.87 24.28 42.87
C TYR A 5 33.10 22.94 42.85
N THR A 6 31.81 23.03 43.08
CA THR A 6 30.89 21.89 42.90
C THR A 6 30.61 21.75 41.42
N LYS A 7 31.10 20.66 40.81
CA LYS A 7 30.75 20.32 39.44
C LYS A 7 29.36 19.70 39.42
N ILE A 8 28.41 20.45 38.88
CA ILE A 8 27.08 19.89 38.54
C ILE A 8 27.24 19.15 37.25
N VAL A 9 27.13 17.83 37.31
CA VAL A 9 27.03 16.96 36.12
C VAL A 9 25.56 16.94 35.70
N LEU A 10 25.26 17.62 34.59
CA LEU A 10 23.93 17.59 33.98
C LEU A 10 23.83 16.29 33.20
N MET A 11 23.15 15.28 33.74
CA MET A 11 22.74 14.09 32.96
C MET A 11 21.57 14.49 32.06
N ILE A 12 21.86 14.70 30.80
CA ILE A 12 20.84 14.77 29.77
C ILE A 12 20.44 13.32 29.44
N SER A 13 19.34 12.84 30.01
CA SER A 13 18.69 11.61 29.60
C SER A 13 18.02 11.88 28.23
N ALA A 14 18.68 11.47 27.16
CA ALA A 14 18.04 11.39 25.85
C ALA A 14 16.98 10.29 25.91
N ALA A 15 15.73 10.66 26.19
CA ALA A 15 14.60 9.79 25.96
C ALA A 15 14.51 9.57 24.44
N LEU A 16 14.96 8.41 23.94
CA LEU A 16 14.61 7.94 22.61
C LEU A 16 13.09 7.74 22.61
N ILE A 17 12.37 8.71 22.09
CA ILE A 17 10.97 8.52 21.70
C ILE A 17 11.04 7.61 20.48
N CYS A 18 10.86 6.31 20.71
CA CYS A 18 10.64 5.34 19.65
C CYS A 18 9.25 5.64 19.08
N GLN A 19 9.20 6.54 18.09
CA GLN A 19 8.01 6.67 17.26
C GLN A 19 7.88 5.37 16.49
N SER A 20 6.80 4.64 16.72
CA SER A 20 6.42 3.52 15.85
C SER A 20 6.17 4.10 14.46
N VAL A 21 7.15 3.96 13.58
CA VAL A 21 6.94 4.22 12.15
C VAL A 21 6.05 3.09 11.69
N ASN A 22 4.77 3.38 11.45
CA ASN A 22 3.92 2.44 10.75
C ASN A 22 4.52 2.24 9.36
N ALA A 23 4.74 1.00 8.98
CA ALA A 23 5.10 0.69 7.61
C ALA A 23 3.94 1.15 6.71
N GLN A 24 4.27 1.71 5.57
CA GLN A 24 3.30 2.11 4.55
C GLN A 24 3.69 1.43 3.25
N THR A 25 2.68 0.95 2.53
CA THR A 25 2.85 0.44 1.16
C THR A 25 2.02 1.31 0.22
N THR A 26 2.62 1.67 -0.89
CA THR A 26 1.97 2.48 -1.92
C THR A 26 1.79 1.64 -3.18
N SER A 27 0.57 1.61 -3.69
CA SER A 27 0.26 1.12 -5.03
C SER A 27 0.43 2.28 -6.01
N ASP A 28 1.53 2.30 -6.73
CA ASP A 28 1.90 3.32 -7.71
C ASP A 28 1.70 2.87 -9.16
N PHE A 29 1.26 1.62 -9.33
CA PHE A 29 0.94 0.95 -10.59
C PHE A 29 2.11 0.82 -11.58
N GLU A 30 3.32 1.25 -11.24
CA GLU A 30 4.49 1.15 -12.12
C GLU A 30 4.94 -0.30 -12.35
N SER A 31 4.56 -1.21 -11.43
CA SER A 31 4.84 -2.65 -11.52
C SER A 31 4.23 -3.32 -12.77
N PHE A 32 3.18 -2.73 -13.38
CA PHE A 32 2.53 -3.26 -14.57
C PHE A 32 3.33 -3.10 -15.86
N ASN A 33 4.37 -2.26 -15.87
CA ASN A 33 5.31 -2.11 -16.99
C ASN A 33 4.63 -1.94 -18.36
N LEU A 34 3.65 -1.07 -18.47
CA LEU A 34 2.87 -0.88 -19.70
C LEU A 34 3.73 -0.35 -20.84
N THR A 35 3.47 -0.81 -22.06
CA THR A 35 3.98 -0.14 -23.26
C THR A 35 3.44 1.30 -23.30
N ALA A 36 4.26 2.26 -23.71
CA ALA A 36 3.86 3.66 -23.79
C ALA A 36 2.57 3.86 -24.59
N GLY A 37 1.63 4.63 -24.05
CA GLY A 37 0.34 4.91 -24.68
C GLY A 37 -0.62 3.73 -24.68
N SER A 38 -0.54 2.83 -23.71
CA SER A 38 -1.40 1.65 -23.59
C SER A 38 -2.17 1.58 -22.28
N TYR A 39 -3.08 0.62 -22.18
CA TYR A 39 -3.88 0.36 -20.99
C TYR A 39 -4.23 -1.12 -20.84
N LEU A 40 -4.57 -1.53 -19.63
CA LEU A 40 -5.13 -2.83 -19.28
C LEU A 40 -6.56 -2.59 -18.76
N ASN A 41 -7.54 -3.09 -19.51
CA ASN A 41 -8.97 -2.96 -19.17
C ASN A 41 -9.67 -4.31 -18.96
N GLY A 42 -8.90 -5.40 -18.83
CA GLY A 42 -9.43 -6.75 -18.66
C GLY A 42 -9.74 -7.50 -19.95
N SER A 43 -9.58 -6.91 -21.14
CA SER A 43 -9.89 -7.54 -22.43
C SER A 43 -9.08 -8.82 -22.70
N SER A 44 -7.90 -8.95 -22.10
CA SER A 44 -7.06 -10.15 -22.20
C SER A 44 -7.55 -11.30 -21.31
N GLN A 45 -8.41 -11.04 -20.33
CA GLN A 45 -9.01 -12.02 -19.42
C GLN A 45 -10.51 -11.73 -19.25
N PRO A 46 -11.33 -12.04 -20.25
CA PRO A 46 -12.75 -11.75 -20.23
C PRO A 46 -13.48 -12.45 -19.06
N GLY A 47 -14.43 -11.75 -18.47
CA GLY A 47 -15.24 -12.26 -17.36
C GLY A 47 -14.76 -11.83 -15.98
N GLY A 48 -13.66 -11.12 -15.92
CA GLY A 48 -13.14 -10.54 -14.68
C GLY A 48 -11.69 -10.91 -14.40
N MET A 49 -10.98 -9.95 -13.89
CA MET A 49 -9.61 -10.07 -13.38
C MET A 49 -9.44 -9.15 -12.18
N THR A 50 -8.34 -9.27 -11.50
CA THR A 50 -7.97 -8.35 -10.42
C THR A 50 -6.55 -7.89 -10.66
N PHE A 51 -6.35 -6.58 -10.68
CA PHE A 51 -5.02 -5.99 -10.64
C PHE A 51 -4.57 -5.97 -9.18
N THR A 52 -3.36 -6.43 -8.90
CA THR A 52 -2.78 -6.39 -7.56
C THR A 52 -1.53 -5.53 -7.59
N ASP A 53 -1.48 -4.53 -6.73
CA ASP A 53 -0.30 -3.69 -6.55
C ASP A 53 -0.18 -3.26 -5.09
N GLY A 54 1.04 -3.27 -4.54
CA GLY A 54 1.24 -3.06 -3.12
C GLY A 54 0.45 -4.06 -2.25
N ASN A 55 -0.29 -3.54 -1.27
CA ASN A 55 -1.18 -4.31 -0.39
C ASN A 55 -2.66 -4.09 -0.75
N ALA A 56 -2.98 -3.92 -2.03
CA ALA A 56 -4.33 -3.67 -2.51
C ALA A 56 -4.66 -4.46 -3.78
N GLU A 57 -5.92 -4.78 -3.91
CA GLU A 57 -6.52 -5.42 -5.08
C GLU A 57 -7.54 -4.50 -5.70
N PHE A 58 -7.50 -4.38 -7.03
CA PHE A 58 -8.31 -3.52 -7.87
C PHE A 58 -9.10 -4.40 -8.87
N PRO A 59 -10.28 -4.89 -8.49
CA PRO A 59 -11.08 -5.77 -9.34
C PRO A 59 -11.52 -5.08 -10.64
N ASN A 60 -11.55 -5.84 -11.71
CA ASN A 60 -11.98 -5.44 -13.05
C ASN A 60 -12.99 -6.44 -13.59
N PHE A 61 -13.98 -5.97 -14.33
CA PHE A 61 -14.89 -6.82 -15.09
C PHE A 61 -15.02 -6.33 -16.54
N TYR A 62 -14.55 -7.16 -17.46
CA TYR A 62 -14.66 -6.93 -18.90
C TYR A 62 -15.69 -7.88 -19.52
N ASP A 63 -16.68 -7.33 -20.21
CA ASP A 63 -17.69 -8.14 -20.92
C ASP A 63 -17.24 -8.41 -22.37
N PRO A 64 -16.95 -9.67 -22.70
CA PRO A 64 -16.51 -10.03 -24.06
C PRO A 64 -17.63 -9.92 -25.09
N SER A 65 -18.90 -9.99 -24.68
CA SER A 65 -20.03 -9.91 -25.59
C SER A 65 -20.24 -8.50 -26.11
N PHE A 66 -20.03 -7.50 -25.25
CA PHE A 66 -20.09 -6.09 -25.62
C PHE A 66 -18.71 -5.51 -25.95
N GLN A 67 -17.63 -6.29 -25.77
CA GLN A 67 -16.24 -5.84 -25.93
C GLN A 67 -15.95 -4.58 -25.12
N TYR A 68 -16.43 -4.55 -23.88
CA TYR A 68 -16.44 -3.37 -23.05
C TYR A 68 -16.03 -3.66 -21.61
N TRP A 69 -15.28 -2.73 -21.01
CA TRP A 69 -14.97 -2.71 -19.58
C TRP A 69 -16.18 -2.17 -18.82
N LEU A 70 -16.92 -3.06 -18.14
CA LEU A 70 -18.19 -2.73 -17.49
C LEU A 70 -18.04 -2.12 -16.11
N SER A 71 -17.04 -2.50 -15.33
CA SER A 71 -16.92 -2.03 -13.95
C SER A 71 -15.53 -2.25 -13.34
N GLY A 72 -15.30 -1.59 -12.21
CA GLY A 72 -14.07 -1.69 -11.44
C GLY A 72 -12.97 -0.81 -12.02
N TRP A 73 -11.76 -1.37 -12.16
CA TRP A 73 -10.55 -0.62 -12.44
C TRP A 73 -9.93 -0.99 -13.78
N ALA A 74 -9.27 -0.03 -14.40
CA ALA A 74 -8.32 -0.22 -15.49
C ALA A 74 -6.99 0.43 -15.12
N ILE A 75 -5.88 -0.04 -15.69
CA ILE A 75 -4.54 0.54 -15.49
C ILE A 75 -4.10 1.18 -16.81
N SER A 76 -3.52 2.37 -16.77
CA SER A 76 -3.17 3.12 -17.98
C SER A 76 -1.90 3.95 -17.83
N ASN A 77 -1.24 4.19 -18.95
CA ASN A 77 -0.17 5.18 -19.08
C ASN A 77 -0.41 6.13 -20.29
N ILE A 78 -1.69 6.31 -20.68
CA ILE A 78 -2.05 7.22 -21.77
C ILE A 78 -1.85 8.68 -21.35
N GLN A 79 -1.09 9.42 -22.13
CA GLN A 79 -0.77 10.83 -21.91
C GLN A 79 -1.53 11.72 -22.91
N ASP A 80 -2.85 11.89 -22.68
CA ASP A 80 -3.71 12.72 -23.51
C ASP A 80 -4.75 13.47 -22.65
N SER A 81 -4.49 14.73 -22.34
CA SER A 81 -5.39 15.60 -21.58
C SER A 81 -6.28 16.49 -22.46
N THR A 82 -6.30 16.28 -23.77
CA THR A 82 -6.91 17.21 -24.75
C THR A 82 -7.96 16.61 -25.66
N THR A 83 -7.90 15.32 -25.95
CA THR A 83 -8.85 14.64 -26.85
C THR A 83 -10.18 14.40 -26.11
N ALA A 84 -11.26 14.94 -26.64
CA ALA A 84 -12.62 14.76 -26.11
C ALA A 84 -13.21 13.39 -26.47
N GLY A 85 -14.16 12.94 -25.66
CA GLY A 85 -15.04 11.82 -25.97
C GLY A 85 -14.62 10.49 -25.35
N PHE A 86 -15.52 9.52 -25.53
CA PHE A 86 -15.49 8.21 -24.91
C PHE A 86 -14.20 7.39 -25.14
N THR A 87 -13.61 7.52 -26.33
CA THR A 87 -12.37 6.78 -26.66
C THR A 87 -11.18 7.18 -25.80
N ASN A 88 -11.25 8.34 -25.12
CA ASN A 88 -10.21 8.86 -24.24
C ASN A 88 -10.54 8.68 -22.75
N MET A 89 -11.38 7.70 -22.39
CA MET A 89 -11.73 7.40 -20.99
C MET A 89 -10.55 6.90 -20.14
N TYR A 90 -9.52 6.36 -20.79
CA TYR A 90 -8.33 5.81 -20.12
C TYR A 90 -7.22 6.84 -19.89
N ALA A 91 -7.45 8.12 -20.22
CA ALA A 91 -6.47 9.18 -20.01
C ALA A 91 -6.81 10.02 -18.77
N ALA A 92 -5.79 10.47 -18.05
CA ALA A 92 -5.93 11.38 -16.92
C ALA A 92 -5.93 12.84 -17.37
N ALA A 93 -6.80 13.68 -16.80
CA ALA A 93 -6.80 15.13 -17.04
C ALA A 93 -5.46 15.78 -16.65
N ALA A 94 -4.73 15.19 -15.69
CA ALA A 94 -3.39 15.61 -15.28
C ALA A 94 -2.28 15.18 -16.25
N TYR A 95 -2.59 14.52 -17.37
CA TYR A 95 -1.69 14.09 -18.44
C TYR A 95 -0.85 12.85 -18.12
N SER A 96 -0.15 12.82 -17.01
CA SER A 96 0.69 11.70 -16.52
C SER A 96 0.30 11.31 -15.10
N GLY A 97 0.89 10.27 -14.55
CA GLY A 97 0.74 9.92 -13.14
C GLY A 97 1.35 10.97 -12.20
N VAL A 98 1.23 10.74 -10.91
CA VAL A 98 1.71 11.67 -9.84
C VAL A 98 3.21 11.90 -9.94
N ASN A 99 3.61 13.19 -9.83
CA ASN A 99 5.00 13.61 -9.95
C ASN A 99 5.69 13.16 -11.25
N GLY A 100 4.93 12.92 -12.32
CA GLY A 100 5.46 12.48 -13.60
C GLY A 100 5.71 10.97 -13.71
N SER A 101 5.14 10.16 -12.80
CA SER A 101 5.08 8.71 -12.98
C SER A 101 4.35 8.36 -14.28
N ALA A 102 4.60 7.15 -14.79
CA ALA A 102 4.04 6.77 -16.09
C ALA A 102 2.62 6.26 -15.96
N THR A 103 2.34 5.48 -14.90
CA THR A 103 1.16 4.62 -14.80
C THR A 103 0.22 5.10 -13.68
N TYR A 104 -1.07 4.91 -13.88
CA TYR A 104 -2.12 5.24 -12.90
C TYR A 104 -3.33 4.33 -13.12
N ALA A 105 -4.25 4.28 -12.15
CA ALA A 105 -5.50 3.53 -12.27
C ALA A 105 -6.67 4.44 -12.62
N ILE A 106 -7.61 3.90 -13.41
CA ILE A 106 -8.89 4.53 -13.71
C ILE A 106 -10.00 3.73 -13.04
N GLY A 107 -10.85 4.41 -12.25
CA GLY A 107 -12.01 3.83 -11.62
C GLY A 107 -13.31 4.23 -12.31
N GLN A 108 -14.29 3.33 -12.24
CA GLN A 108 -15.67 3.59 -12.62
C GLN A 108 -16.58 3.69 -11.39
N GLN A 109 -17.86 4.03 -11.64
CA GLN A 109 -18.93 3.99 -10.64
C GLN A 109 -18.95 2.66 -9.88
N ASN A 110 -19.04 2.73 -8.56
CA ASN A 110 -19.06 1.58 -7.63
C ASN A 110 -17.81 0.69 -7.69
N ALA A 111 -16.66 1.24 -8.12
CA ALA A 111 -15.40 0.52 -8.02
C ALA A 111 -15.05 0.23 -6.56
N ILE A 112 -14.39 -0.91 -6.33
CA ILE A 112 -13.97 -1.35 -5.00
C ILE A 112 -12.45 -1.53 -5.01
N VAL A 113 -11.80 -1.20 -3.91
CA VAL A 113 -10.43 -1.62 -3.61
C VAL A 113 -10.47 -2.50 -2.37
N SER A 114 -9.92 -3.71 -2.45
CA SER A 114 -9.79 -4.62 -1.32
C SER A 114 -8.39 -4.57 -0.75
N LEU A 115 -8.27 -4.53 0.58
CA LEU A 115 -6.97 -4.56 1.25
C LEU A 115 -6.49 -6.00 1.43
N THR A 116 -5.20 -6.22 1.23
CA THR A 116 -4.58 -7.54 1.32
C THR A 116 -3.35 -7.53 2.21
N GLY A 117 -2.86 -8.72 2.57
CA GLY A 117 -1.61 -8.86 3.30
C GLY A 117 -1.58 -8.06 4.62
N ALA A 118 -0.53 -7.26 4.79
CA ALA A 118 -0.28 -6.48 5.99
C ALA A 118 -1.26 -5.31 6.19
N ALA A 119 -1.97 -4.89 5.12
CA ALA A 119 -2.93 -3.79 5.16
C ALA A 119 -4.35 -4.24 5.54
N THR A 120 -4.67 -5.54 5.52
CA THR A 120 -6.01 -6.05 5.86
C THR A 120 -6.45 -5.59 7.24
N GLY A 121 -7.61 -4.95 7.32
CA GLY A 121 -8.16 -4.43 8.57
C GLY A 121 -7.37 -3.23 9.13
N LYS A 122 -6.61 -2.51 8.31
CA LYS A 122 -5.82 -1.35 8.73
C LYS A 122 -6.36 -0.06 8.13
N VAL A 123 -5.82 1.05 8.60
CA VAL A 123 -6.13 2.38 8.12
C VAL A 123 -5.54 2.58 6.72
N ILE A 124 -6.31 3.18 5.83
CA ILE A 124 -5.83 3.66 4.54
C ILE A 124 -5.40 5.11 4.72
N SER A 125 -4.15 5.43 4.36
CA SER A 125 -3.66 6.81 4.46
C SER A 125 -4.37 7.71 3.46
N GLY A 126 -4.55 7.25 2.21
CA GLY A 126 -5.20 8.00 1.15
C GLY A 126 -4.65 7.65 -0.23
N PHE A 127 -4.96 8.51 -1.19
CA PHE A 127 -4.50 8.39 -2.57
C PHE A 127 -4.55 9.77 -3.25
N TYR A 128 -3.88 9.90 -4.38
CA TYR A 128 -4.06 11.04 -5.27
C TYR A 128 -5.19 10.77 -6.26
N ILE A 129 -5.96 11.82 -6.59
CA ILE A 129 -7.10 11.75 -7.51
C ILE A 129 -7.07 12.90 -8.51
N THR A 130 -7.56 12.63 -9.72
CA THR A 130 -7.90 13.62 -10.73
C THR A 130 -9.07 13.11 -11.57
N ASN A 131 -9.68 13.95 -12.41
CA ASN A 131 -10.64 13.50 -13.39
C ASN A 131 -9.99 12.65 -14.49
N SER A 132 -10.75 11.74 -15.12
CA SER A 132 -10.37 11.29 -16.46
C SER A 132 -10.49 12.45 -17.44
N THR A 133 -9.72 12.43 -18.52
CA THR A 133 -9.81 13.46 -19.57
C THR A 133 -11.20 13.50 -20.18
N TYR A 134 -11.85 12.36 -20.35
CA TYR A 134 -13.22 12.29 -20.86
C TYR A 134 -14.19 13.03 -19.93
N SER A 135 -14.21 12.72 -18.64
CA SER A 135 -15.08 13.39 -17.67
C SER A 135 -14.80 14.89 -17.57
N TYR A 136 -13.50 15.25 -17.54
CA TYR A 136 -13.09 16.66 -17.49
C TYR A 136 -13.62 17.47 -18.67
N ILE A 137 -13.40 17.00 -19.91
CA ILE A 137 -13.80 17.75 -21.11
C ILE A 137 -15.32 17.77 -21.24
N SER A 138 -16.01 16.67 -20.92
CA SER A 138 -17.49 16.65 -20.93
C SER A 138 -18.08 17.68 -19.96
N MET A 139 -17.56 17.81 -18.76
CA MET A 139 -18.02 18.84 -17.80
C MET A 139 -17.67 20.26 -18.26
N ARG A 140 -16.48 20.45 -18.84
CA ARG A 140 -16.01 21.78 -19.28
C ARG A 140 -16.77 22.30 -20.50
N ASP A 141 -17.00 21.47 -21.48
CA ASP A 141 -17.51 21.88 -22.80
C ASP A 141 -18.95 21.42 -23.09
N GLY A 142 -19.40 20.36 -22.38
CA GLY A 142 -20.59 19.59 -22.72
C GLY A 142 -20.35 18.65 -23.90
N ASP A 143 -21.22 17.68 -24.07
CA ASP A 143 -21.22 16.78 -25.23
C ASP A 143 -22.65 16.33 -25.58
N THR A 144 -22.81 15.27 -26.40
CA THR A 144 -24.13 14.78 -26.83
C THR A 144 -24.98 14.29 -25.65
N TYR A 145 -24.38 13.85 -24.56
CA TYR A 145 -25.05 13.23 -23.41
C TYR A 145 -24.95 14.10 -22.16
N ALA A 146 -23.80 14.68 -21.91
CA ALA A 146 -23.50 15.46 -20.72
C ALA A 146 -23.64 16.96 -20.99
N LYS A 147 -24.25 17.70 -20.06
CA LYS A 147 -24.30 19.15 -20.11
C LYS A 147 -22.96 19.77 -19.73
N LYS A 148 -22.70 20.97 -20.25
CA LYS A 148 -21.63 21.82 -19.76
C LYS A 148 -21.95 22.27 -18.32
N PHE A 149 -21.01 22.12 -17.39
CA PHE A 149 -21.14 22.64 -16.03
C PHE A 149 -21.13 24.17 -16.01
N GLY A 150 -21.90 24.76 -15.09
CA GLY A 150 -22.17 26.18 -15.05
C GLY A 150 -23.16 26.65 -16.11
N GLY A 151 -23.63 25.76 -17.00
CA GLY A 151 -24.61 26.06 -18.03
C GLY A 151 -24.12 27.10 -19.05
N PRO A 152 -25.06 27.77 -19.81
CA PRO A 152 -24.70 28.75 -20.81
C PRO A 152 -24.06 30.03 -20.25
N THR A 153 -24.40 30.40 -19.02
CA THR A 153 -23.89 31.61 -18.36
C THR A 153 -22.62 31.38 -17.55
N GLY A 154 -22.26 30.10 -17.28
CA GLY A 154 -21.16 29.70 -16.41
C GLY A 154 -21.51 29.68 -14.92
N ASN A 155 -22.80 29.92 -14.54
CA ASN A 155 -23.22 30.19 -13.16
C ASN A 155 -24.24 29.19 -12.62
N ASP A 156 -24.61 28.16 -13.41
CA ASP A 156 -25.52 27.13 -12.91
C ASP A 156 -24.80 26.26 -11.84
N PRO A 157 -25.43 26.01 -10.68
CA PRO A 157 -24.79 25.28 -9.61
C PRO A 157 -24.69 23.79 -9.98
N ASP A 158 -23.50 23.36 -10.31
CA ASP A 158 -23.19 22.00 -10.68
C ASP A 158 -22.10 21.37 -9.79
N TYR A 159 -22.12 20.05 -9.67
CA TYR A 159 -21.05 19.32 -9.02
C TYR A 159 -20.85 17.93 -9.62
N PHE A 160 -19.62 17.44 -9.51
CA PHE A 160 -19.27 16.04 -9.70
C PHE A 160 -18.46 15.58 -8.49
N LYS A 161 -19.01 14.63 -7.75
CA LYS A 161 -18.50 14.25 -6.43
C LYS A 161 -18.24 12.75 -6.34
N LEU A 162 -17.11 12.39 -5.74
CA LEU A 162 -16.79 11.05 -5.30
C LEU A 162 -17.07 10.93 -3.80
N THR A 163 -17.81 9.91 -3.39
CA THR A 163 -18.02 9.50 -2.01
C THR A 163 -17.33 8.17 -1.78
N ILE A 164 -16.43 8.12 -0.80
CA ILE A 164 -15.65 6.94 -0.44
C ILE A 164 -16.16 6.44 0.92
N ARG A 165 -16.52 5.15 1.00
CA ARG A 165 -16.95 4.48 2.23
C ARG A 165 -16.17 3.19 2.40
N ASN A 166 -15.95 2.77 3.62
CA ASN A 166 -15.25 1.53 3.89
C ASN A 166 -16.17 0.39 4.35
N TRP A 167 -15.77 -0.82 4.01
CA TRP A 167 -16.24 -2.05 4.64
C TRP A 167 -15.25 -2.45 5.72
N TYR A 168 -15.77 -2.80 6.89
CA TYR A 168 -14.98 -3.34 7.98
C TYR A 168 -15.77 -4.40 8.75
N ASN A 169 -15.15 -5.57 9.00
CA ASN A 169 -15.78 -6.73 9.64
C ASN A 169 -17.10 -7.17 8.95
N GLY A 170 -17.12 -7.15 7.62
CA GLY A 170 -18.27 -7.58 6.81
C GLY A 170 -19.43 -6.59 6.72
N ALA A 171 -19.29 -5.36 7.23
CA ALA A 171 -20.32 -4.34 7.17
C ALA A 171 -19.81 -3.06 6.49
N LEU A 172 -20.66 -2.45 5.64
CA LEU A 172 -20.41 -1.10 5.12
C LEU A 172 -20.62 -0.10 6.25
N THR A 173 -19.59 0.69 6.57
CA THR A 173 -19.65 1.69 7.65
C THR A 173 -20.51 2.90 7.25
N ASN A 174 -20.92 3.69 8.25
CA ASN A 174 -21.65 4.94 7.99
C ASN A 174 -20.73 6.11 7.68
N ASP A 175 -19.45 6.01 8.04
CA ASP A 175 -18.47 7.06 7.79
C ASP A 175 -18.15 7.15 6.29
N SER A 176 -17.89 8.37 5.82
CA SER A 176 -17.53 8.61 4.43
C SER A 176 -16.57 9.78 4.31
N VAL A 177 -15.74 9.74 3.26
CA VAL A 177 -14.96 10.87 2.78
C VAL A 177 -15.54 11.30 1.45
N GLU A 178 -15.79 12.59 1.30
CA GLU A 178 -16.31 13.19 0.06
C GLU A 178 -15.23 14.04 -0.59
N PHE A 179 -15.10 13.91 -1.91
CA PHE A 179 -14.20 14.72 -2.71
C PHE A 179 -14.92 15.24 -3.96
N TYR A 180 -14.87 16.55 -4.18
CA TYR A 180 -15.48 17.17 -5.35
C TYR A 180 -14.48 17.22 -6.50
N LEU A 181 -14.73 16.42 -7.54
CA LEU A 181 -13.98 16.42 -8.79
C LEU A 181 -14.31 17.64 -9.67
N ALA A 182 -15.49 18.25 -9.46
CA ALA A 182 -15.89 19.55 -9.93
C ALA A 182 -16.89 20.16 -8.97
N ASP A 183 -16.80 21.46 -8.71
CA ASP A 183 -17.77 22.20 -7.87
C ASP A 183 -17.99 23.60 -8.42
N TYR A 184 -19.26 23.90 -8.79
CA TYR A 184 -19.75 25.16 -9.38
C TYR A 184 -20.85 25.74 -8.50
N ARG A 185 -20.85 25.45 -7.19
CA ARG A 185 -21.90 25.90 -6.27
C ARG A 185 -21.50 27.10 -5.41
N PHE A 186 -20.35 27.68 -5.68
CA PHE A 186 -19.88 28.83 -4.93
C PHE A 186 -20.70 30.09 -5.27
N ASN A 187 -20.98 30.93 -4.26
CA ASN A 187 -21.60 32.23 -4.48
C ASN A 187 -20.70 33.17 -5.31
N ASP A 188 -19.39 33.02 -5.18
CA ASP A 188 -18.40 33.65 -6.01
C ASP A 188 -17.94 32.65 -7.08
N ASN A 189 -18.47 32.80 -8.29
CA ASN A 189 -18.20 31.88 -9.40
C ASN A 189 -16.72 31.85 -9.84
N SER A 190 -15.89 32.78 -9.38
CA SER A 190 -14.44 32.72 -9.61
C SER A 190 -13.76 31.58 -8.82
N LEU A 191 -14.47 31.00 -7.87
CA LEU A 191 -14.02 29.84 -7.09
C LEU A 191 -14.48 28.51 -7.69
N ASP A 192 -15.32 28.54 -8.74
CA ASP A 192 -15.77 27.32 -9.43
C ASP A 192 -14.59 26.62 -10.08
N TYR A 193 -14.59 25.29 -10.01
CA TYR A 193 -13.47 24.51 -10.52
C TYR A 193 -13.87 23.14 -11.07
N ILE A 194 -13.02 22.63 -11.96
CA ILE A 194 -12.92 21.21 -12.31
C ILE A 194 -11.48 20.79 -12.01
N VAL A 195 -11.30 19.70 -11.29
CA VAL A 195 -9.98 19.17 -10.94
C VAL A 195 -9.27 18.64 -12.19
N THR A 196 -8.09 19.19 -12.50
CA THR A 196 -7.25 18.79 -13.63
C THR A 196 -5.85 18.35 -13.21
N ASN A 197 -5.49 18.57 -11.94
CA ASN A 197 -4.21 18.14 -11.36
C ASN A 197 -4.46 17.09 -10.27
N TRP A 198 -3.44 16.34 -9.94
CA TRP A 198 -3.51 15.39 -8.84
C TRP A 198 -3.72 16.09 -7.50
N GLN A 199 -4.72 15.65 -6.75
CA GLN A 199 -5.08 16.13 -5.42
C GLN A 199 -5.04 14.95 -4.43
N TRP A 200 -4.49 15.18 -3.23
CA TRP A 200 -4.47 14.16 -2.18
C TRP A 200 -5.81 14.08 -1.47
N VAL A 201 -6.32 12.86 -1.30
CA VAL A 201 -7.50 12.55 -0.50
C VAL A 201 -7.07 11.76 0.72
N ASP A 202 -7.21 12.35 1.90
CA ASP A 202 -6.93 11.69 3.18
C ASP A 202 -8.11 10.78 3.57
N LEU A 203 -7.84 9.50 3.79
CA LEU A 203 -8.83 8.50 4.19
C LEU A 203 -8.68 8.06 5.66
N THR A 204 -7.78 8.65 6.42
CA THR A 204 -7.51 8.24 7.81
C THR A 204 -8.74 8.30 8.71
N SER A 205 -9.67 9.20 8.42
CA SER A 205 -10.94 9.34 9.15
C SER A 205 -11.90 8.16 9.01
N LEU A 206 -11.75 7.32 7.96
CA LEU A 206 -12.54 6.09 7.80
C LEU A 206 -12.16 5.00 8.80
N GLY A 207 -10.99 5.12 9.45
CA GLY A 207 -10.49 4.12 10.37
C GLY A 207 -10.10 2.80 9.70
N ASN A 208 -10.22 1.70 10.44
CA ASN A 208 -9.87 0.37 9.95
C ASN A 208 -10.79 -0.07 8.81
N SER A 209 -10.20 -0.71 7.78
CA SER A 209 -10.90 -1.06 6.55
C SER A 209 -10.45 -2.43 6.04
N ASP A 210 -11.40 -3.21 5.50
CA ASP A 210 -11.11 -4.43 4.73
C ASP A 210 -11.16 -4.12 3.23
N SER A 211 -12.03 -3.19 2.85
CA SER A 211 -12.15 -2.66 1.48
C SER A 211 -12.79 -1.29 1.49
N ILE A 212 -12.70 -0.55 0.38
CA ILE A 212 -13.38 0.72 0.18
C ILE A 212 -14.20 0.69 -1.11
N LEU A 213 -15.32 1.40 -1.07
CA LEU A 213 -16.26 1.58 -2.17
C LEU A 213 -16.24 3.03 -2.63
N PHE A 214 -16.17 3.22 -3.93
CA PHE A 214 -16.14 4.53 -4.59
C PHE A 214 -17.46 4.77 -5.32
N THR A 215 -18.22 5.77 -4.92
CA THR A 215 -19.53 6.11 -5.51
C THR A 215 -19.52 7.53 -6.05
N LEU A 216 -19.81 7.69 -7.33
CA LEU A 216 -19.92 8.99 -7.99
C LEU A 216 -21.34 9.54 -7.95
N SER A 217 -21.47 10.85 -7.85
CA SER A 217 -22.72 11.58 -7.98
C SER A 217 -22.51 12.90 -8.75
N SER A 218 -23.52 13.33 -9.48
CA SER A 218 -23.48 14.55 -10.29
C SER A 218 -24.85 15.24 -10.28
N THR A 219 -24.87 16.54 -10.51
CA THR A 219 -26.09 17.31 -10.81
C THR A 219 -26.59 17.06 -12.23
N ASP A 220 -25.74 16.59 -13.13
CA ASP A 220 -26.11 16.24 -14.50
C ASP A 220 -26.71 14.84 -14.55
N VAL A 221 -28.03 14.77 -14.40
CA VAL A 221 -28.81 13.54 -14.39
C VAL A 221 -29.93 13.58 -15.42
N GLY A 222 -30.15 12.46 -16.10
CA GLY A 222 -31.22 12.28 -17.07
C GLY A 222 -32.10 11.07 -16.75
N SER A 223 -32.90 10.67 -17.73
CA SER A 223 -33.82 9.54 -17.58
C SER A 223 -33.14 8.20 -17.31
N PHE A 224 -31.86 8.08 -17.65
CA PHE A 224 -31.05 6.85 -17.49
C PHE A 224 -30.02 6.92 -16.36
N GLY A 225 -30.07 7.99 -15.56
CA GLY A 225 -29.15 8.22 -14.44
C GLY A 225 -28.21 9.39 -14.73
N ILE A 226 -26.98 9.30 -14.22
CA ILE A 226 -25.97 10.35 -14.36
C ILE A 226 -25.47 10.40 -15.81
N ASN A 227 -25.51 11.59 -16.41
CA ASN A 227 -25.01 11.83 -17.77
C ASN A 227 -23.50 12.17 -17.80
N THR A 228 -22.99 12.81 -16.74
CA THR A 228 -21.55 13.04 -16.58
C THR A 228 -20.79 11.72 -16.69
N PRO A 229 -19.75 11.61 -17.54
CA PRO A 229 -18.98 10.37 -17.63
C PRO A 229 -18.42 9.93 -16.28
N LEU A 230 -18.70 8.68 -15.88
CA LEU A 230 -18.45 8.19 -14.53
C LEU A 230 -17.05 7.59 -14.39
N PHE A 231 -16.01 8.35 -14.77
CA PHE A 231 -14.61 7.96 -14.73
C PHE A 231 -13.77 8.97 -13.96
N TYR A 232 -12.85 8.45 -13.16
CA TYR A 232 -11.84 9.22 -12.42
C TYR A 232 -10.54 8.44 -12.40
N CYS A 233 -9.42 9.12 -12.12
CA CYS A 233 -8.11 8.50 -12.04
C CYS A 233 -7.58 8.60 -10.62
N ILE A 234 -6.92 7.53 -10.15
CA ILE A 234 -6.19 7.52 -8.88
C ILE A 234 -4.76 7.08 -9.10
N ASP A 235 -3.88 7.52 -8.18
CA ASP A 235 -2.49 7.10 -8.15
C ASP A 235 -1.98 7.13 -6.70
N ASN A 236 -0.88 6.41 -6.44
CA ASN A 236 -0.25 6.35 -5.13
C ASN A 236 -1.23 6.01 -3.99
N PHE A 237 -2.02 4.95 -4.19
CA PHE A 237 -2.91 4.45 -3.15
C PHE A 237 -2.08 3.89 -1.99
N THR A 238 -2.13 4.55 -0.83
CA THR A 238 -1.22 4.29 0.29
C THR A 238 -1.95 3.70 1.49
N THR A 239 -1.49 2.54 1.95
CA THR A 239 -2.00 1.84 3.13
C THR A 239 -1.06 2.00 4.32
N ALA A 240 -1.63 2.07 5.53
CA ALA A 240 -0.88 1.93 6.76
C ALA A 240 -0.82 0.44 7.11
N ASP A 241 0.34 -0.16 6.96
CA ASP A 241 0.50 -1.59 7.16
C ASP A 241 0.70 -1.94 8.63
N SER A 242 0.37 -3.16 9.01
CA SER A 242 0.88 -3.69 10.27
C SER A 242 2.40 -3.61 10.21
N PRO A 243 3.08 -3.09 11.25
CA PRO A 243 4.51 -3.30 11.33
C PRO A 243 4.73 -4.79 11.13
N VAL A 244 5.59 -5.14 10.17
CA VAL A 244 6.07 -6.52 10.07
C VAL A 244 6.86 -6.73 11.34
N SER A 245 6.17 -7.06 12.44
CA SER A 245 6.86 -7.69 13.53
C SER A 245 7.45 -8.91 12.87
N VAL A 246 8.77 -9.04 12.91
CA VAL A 246 9.37 -10.37 12.88
C VAL A 246 8.50 -11.14 13.85
N ALA A 247 7.59 -11.97 13.33
CA ALA A 247 6.69 -12.70 14.17
C ALA A 247 7.60 -13.30 15.20
N ASP A 248 7.44 -12.92 16.46
CA ASP A 248 7.88 -13.76 17.54
C ASP A 248 7.22 -15.08 17.17
N ILE A 249 7.99 -15.93 16.52
CA ILE A 249 7.66 -17.33 16.43
C ILE A 249 7.63 -17.66 17.91
N LYS A 250 6.43 -17.59 18.51
CA LYS A 250 6.14 -18.24 19.75
C LYS A 250 6.28 -19.73 19.44
N SER A 251 7.53 -20.07 19.19
CA SER A 251 8.01 -21.41 19.25
C SER A 251 7.61 -21.85 20.66
N SER A 252 6.70 -22.78 20.75
CA SER A 252 6.63 -23.70 21.88
C SER A 252 7.91 -24.51 21.98
N ALA A 253 8.96 -24.08 21.26
CA ALA A 253 10.27 -24.67 21.20
C ALA A 253 10.98 -24.39 22.51
N ARG A 254 11.42 -25.44 23.15
CA ARG A 254 12.33 -25.42 24.27
C ARG A 254 13.52 -24.56 23.92
N ASN A 255 13.82 -23.52 24.72
CA ASN A 255 14.95 -22.63 24.49
C ASN A 255 16.24 -23.47 24.32
N ILE A 256 16.92 -23.32 23.20
CA ILE A 256 18.25 -23.92 23.04
C ILE A 256 19.26 -23.13 23.87
N TYR A 257 20.22 -23.80 24.40
CA TYR A 257 21.35 -23.21 25.10
C TYR A 257 22.64 -23.92 24.75
N VAL A 258 23.75 -23.17 24.75
CA VAL A 258 25.09 -23.72 24.46
C VAL A 258 25.92 -23.69 25.71
N TYR A 259 26.59 -24.79 25.99
CA TYR A 259 27.49 -24.90 27.14
C TYR A 259 28.74 -25.73 26.84
N PRO A 260 29.87 -25.40 27.46
CA PRO A 260 30.11 -24.19 28.22
C PRO A 260 30.05 -22.95 27.32
N ASN A 261 29.64 -21.78 27.87
CA ASN A 261 29.70 -20.51 27.19
C ASN A 261 30.09 -19.43 28.21
N PRO A 262 31.29 -18.86 28.16
CA PRO A 262 32.34 -18.98 27.11
C PRO A 262 33.00 -20.38 27.01
N ALA A 263 33.34 -20.76 25.77
CA ALA A 263 33.92 -22.05 25.43
C ALA A 263 35.38 -21.95 24.91
N GLN A 264 36.16 -23.06 25.05
CA GLN A 264 37.51 -23.14 24.51
C GLN A 264 37.59 -24.11 23.33
N ASN A 265 37.41 -25.42 23.56
CA ASN A 265 37.65 -26.43 22.55
C ASN A 265 36.39 -27.12 22.04
N GLU A 266 35.35 -27.16 22.85
CA GLU A 266 34.13 -27.90 22.56
C GLU A 266 32.89 -27.25 23.17
N ILE A 267 31.77 -27.53 22.57
CA ILE A 267 30.45 -27.12 23.05
C ILE A 267 29.45 -28.28 22.94
N PHE A 268 28.40 -28.17 23.74
CA PHE A 268 27.18 -28.95 23.64
C PHE A 268 25.99 -28.02 23.45
N ILE A 269 24.98 -28.49 22.77
CA ILE A 269 23.73 -27.76 22.60
C ILE A 269 22.64 -28.53 23.35
N GLY A 270 22.01 -27.85 24.31
CA GLY A 270 20.87 -28.37 25.05
C GLY A 270 19.54 -27.83 24.48
N GLY A 271 18.43 -28.50 24.85
CA GLY A 271 17.09 -28.14 24.36
C GLY A 271 16.69 -28.79 23.03
N ILE A 272 17.52 -29.73 22.51
CA ILE A 272 17.26 -30.47 21.27
C ILE A 272 16.23 -31.56 21.56
N ALA A 273 15.13 -31.62 20.83
CA ALA A 273 14.10 -32.66 20.96
C ALA A 273 14.25 -33.78 19.91
N GLU A 274 14.77 -33.46 18.73
CA GLU A 274 14.92 -34.34 17.58
C GLU A 274 16.22 -34.05 16.83
N LYS A 275 16.57 -34.93 15.90
CA LYS A 275 17.73 -34.71 15.03
C LYS A 275 17.59 -33.36 14.28
N SER A 276 18.56 -32.49 14.47
CA SER A 276 18.53 -31.11 14.00
C SER A 276 19.85 -30.75 13.32
N MET A 277 19.82 -29.74 12.45
CA MET A 277 21.01 -29.20 11.82
C MET A 277 21.53 -28.01 12.63
N VAL A 278 22.77 -28.02 13.03
CA VAL A 278 23.47 -26.89 13.63
C VAL A 278 24.31 -26.16 12.58
N ILE A 279 24.25 -24.85 12.63
CA ILE A 279 25.07 -23.93 11.83
C ILE A 279 25.76 -22.97 12.78
N ILE A 280 27.08 -22.86 12.70
CA ILE A 280 27.87 -21.86 13.43
C ILE A 280 28.38 -20.84 12.41
N SER A 281 28.06 -19.57 12.62
CA SER A 281 28.50 -18.46 11.77
C SER A 281 29.20 -17.39 12.58
N ASP A 282 30.07 -16.62 11.92
CA ASP A 282 30.60 -15.40 12.51
C ASP A 282 29.57 -14.27 12.51
N ILE A 283 29.93 -13.11 13.10
CA ILE A 283 29.04 -11.96 13.23
C ILE A 283 28.68 -11.30 11.88
N SER A 284 29.41 -11.63 10.80
CA SER A 284 29.09 -11.18 9.43
C SER A 284 28.09 -12.13 8.72
N GLY A 285 27.71 -13.24 9.37
CA GLY A 285 26.80 -14.24 8.82
C GLY A 285 27.50 -15.33 7.98
N ARG A 286 28.84 -15.30 7.85
CA ARG A 286 29.59 -16.34 7.13
C ARG A 286 29.55 -17.64 7.89
N VAL A 287 29.04 -18.68 7.26
CA VAL A 287 29.00 -20.05 7.84
C VAL A 287 30.41 -20.63 8.01
N ILE A 288 30.77 -21.03 9.24
CA ILE A 288 32.05 -21.61 9.60
C ILE A 288 31.93 -23.13 9.76
N LEU A 289 30.82 -23.61 10.33
CA LEU A 289 30.59 -25.04 10.59
C LEU A 289 29.10 -25.33 10.39
N GLN A 290 28.84 -26.50 9.79
CA GLN A 290 27.50 -27.05 9.67
C GLN A 290 27.53 -28.54 9.93
N SER A 291 26.62 -29.05 10.77
CA SER A 291 26.56 -30.47 11.12
C SER A 291 25.16 -30.89 11.56
N ASN A 292 24.81 -32.15 11.36
CA ASN A 292 23.60 -32.71 11.95
C ASN A 292 23.94 -33.22 13.35
N ILE A 293 23.10 -32.87 14.32
CA ILE A 293 23.31 -33.21 15.73
C ILE A 293 22.05 -33.80 16.36
N GLU A 294 22.26 -34.56 17.43
CA GLU A 294 21.22 -35.03 18.34
C GLU A 294 21.56 -34.56 19.76
N GLN A 295 20.66 -34.78 20.71
CA GLN A 295 20.88 -34.38 22.10
C GLN A 295 22.18 -35.03 22.64
N GLY A 296 23.04 -34.21 23.25
CA GLY A 296 24.32 -34.63 23.81
C GLY A 296 25.46 -34.71 22.79
N THR A 297 25.24 -34.34 21.52
CA THR A 297 26.31 -34.29 20.52
C THR A 297 27.34 -33.22 20.88
N LYS A 298 28.60 -33.62 20.92
CA LYS A 298 29.77 -32.79 21.14
C LYS A 298 30.21 -32.14 19.84
N ILE A 299 30.35 -30.80 19.83
CA ILE A 299 30.83 -30.04 18.69
C ILE A 299 32.23 -29.49 18.99
N ASN A 300 33.21 -29.86 18.18
CA ASN A 300 34.57 -29.37 18.30
C ASN A 300 34.69 -27.98 17.67
N ILE A 301 35.12 -27.00 18.44
CA ILE A 301 35.36 -25.61 18.04
C ILE A 301 36.81 -25.15 18.26
N SER A 302 37.72 -26.10 18.52
CA SER A 302 39.14 -25.79 18.84
C SER A 302 39.86 -24.99 17.75
N THR A 303 39.43 -25.15 16.50
CA THR A 303 40.00 -24.46 15.33
C THR A 303 39.44 -23.06 15.11
N LEU A 304 38.39 -22.67 15.85
CA LEU A 304 37.83 -21.32 15.71
C LEU A 304 38.69 -20.30 16.46
N PRO A 305 38.97 -19.14 15.85
CA PRO A 305 39.58 -18.02 16.56
C PRO A 305 38.75 -17.58 17.77
N ALA A 306 39.42 -16.94 18.76
CA ALA A 306 38.69 -16.31 19.85
C ALA A 306 37.79 -15.20 19.30
N GLY A 307 36.52 -15.14 19.76
CA GLY A 307 35.54 -14.22 19.24
C GLY A 307 34.09 -14.61 19.54
N MET A 308 33.17 -13.81 18.98
CA MET A 308 31.72 -14.05 19.07
C MET A 308 31.21 -14.76 17.83
N TYR A 309 30.36 -15.75 18.04
CA TYR A 309 29.74 -16.57 16.99
C TYR A 309 28.23 -16.67 17.26
N ILE A 310 27.48 -16.92 16.20
CA ILE A 310 26.05 -17.25 16.25
C ILE A 310 25.88 -18.75 16.00
N VAL A 311 25.30 -19.47 16.93
CA VAL A 311 24.91 -20.86 16.78
C VAL A 311 23.43 -20.92 16.44
N SER A 312 23.09 -21.43 15.28
CA SER A 312 21.72 -21.62 14.79
C SER A 312 21.38 -23.09 14.78
N LEU A 313 20.25 -23.47 15.36
CA LEU A 313 19.67 -24.82 15.26
C LEU A 313 18.47 -24.75 14.31
N VAL A 314 18.47 -25.59 13.30
CA VAL A 314 17.38 -25.73 12.34
C VAL A 314 16.72 -27.08 12.53
N SER A 315 15.44 -27.06 12.89
CA SER A 315 14.61 -28.27 13.10
C SER A 315 13.30 -28.10 12.27
N ARG A 316 12.40 -29.08 12.39
CA ARG A 316 11.06 -29.01 11.79
C ARG A 316 10.23 -27.88 12.39
N ASP A 317 10.46 -27.54 13.65
CA ASP A 317 9.74 -26.50 14.40
C ASP A 317 10.27 -25.07 14.11
N GLY A 318 11.29 -24.95 13.25
CA GLY A 318 11.87 -23.67 12.84
C GLY A 318 13.35 -23.52 13.18
N LYS A 319 13.83 -22.27 13.11
CA LYS A 319 15.23 -21.89 13.38
C LYS A 319 15.32 -21.16 14.72
N GLN A 320 16.23 -21.61 15.59
CA GLN A 320 16.57 -20.94 16.85
C GLN A 320 18.03 -20.52 16.83
N THR A 321 18.36 -19.46 17.53
CA THR A 321 19.73 -18.92 17.57
C THR A 321 20.15 -18.63 19.00
N VAL A 322 21.45 -18.89 19.29
CA VAL A 322 22.07 -18.51 20.56
C VAL A 322 23.49 -18.02 20.31
N GLN A 323 23.93 -17.08 21.12
CA GLN A 323 25.27 -16.52 21.06
C GLN A 323 26.29 -17.45 21.72
N LEU A 324 27.46 -17.62 21.08
CA LEU A 324 28.61 -18.36 21.59
C LEU A 324 29.83 -17.43 21.72
N ILE A 325 30.47 -17.41 22.87
CA ILE A 325 31.73 -16.71 23.09
C ILE A 325 32.87 -17.77 23.11
N LYS A 326 33.78 -17.68 22.14
CA LYS A 326 35.00 -18.52 22.05
C LYS A 326 36.15 -17.75 22.72
N LYS A 327 36.83 -18.43 23.66
CA LYS A 327 38.07 -17.96 24.31
C LYS A 327 39.30 -18.52 23.62
#